data_7b89b9e5ba0db2e99ee49ffc503c5b50
#
_entry.id   7b89b9e5ba0db2e99ee49ffc503c5b50
#
_cell.length_a   1.000
_cell.length_b   1.000
_cell.length_c   1.000
_cell.angle_alpha   90.00
_cell.angle_beta   90.00
_cell.angle_gamma   90.00
#
_symmetry.space_group_name_H-M   'P 1'
#
loop_
_entity.id
_entity.type
_entity.pdbx_description
1 polymer ?
#
loop_
_entity_poly.entity_id
_entity_poly.type
_entity_poly.pdbx_seq_one_letter_code
_entity_poly.pdbx_strand_id
1 'polypeptide(L)'
;GSSLKFTVGKNKYIKDRGYAFEKKLSENTNHILNVQLKDFKSDEAQAKVPLLLFNAVVKGDGKKMVLSTQPMSFMMKPFALQQDTSISPDAVDFAALFKNQQPMNLRLLSALRMNATFPYVLPNVWLPASPVIDVMDAGLRDNFGQEATLRFLDNFKEWIELNTRGVL
;
A
#
# COMPACT_ATOMS: atom_id res chain seq x y z
N GLY A 1 -12.89 25.82 -0.20
CA GLY A 1 -12.95 25.67 -1.65
C GLY A 1 -13.40 24.26 -2.00
N SER A 2 -14.38 24.15 -2.89
CA SER A 2 -14.88 22.86 -3.39
C SER A 2 -13.79 22.19 -4.23
N SER A 3 -13.14 21.17 -3.70
CA SER A 3 -12.20 20.37 -4.47
C SER A 3 -12.94 19.59 -5.54
N LEU A 4 -12.49 19.68 -6.79
CA LEU A 4 -13.03 18.87 -7.88
C LEU A 4 -12.80 17.39 -7.56
N LYS A 5 -13.83 16.57 -7.73
CA LYS A 5 -13.78 15.12 -7.47
C LYS A 5 -14.12 14.35 -8.75
N PHE A 6 -13.63 13.11 -8.83
CA PHE A 6 -14.04 12.15 -9.83
C PHE A 6 -14.30 10.79 -9.19
N THR A 7 -15.01 9.92 -9.88
CA THR A 7 -15.40 8.61 -9.36
C THR A 7 -14.88 7.52 -10.25
N VAL A 8 -14.35 6.44 -9.64
CA VAL A 8 -13.99 5.20 -10.30
C VAL A 8 -14.65 4.06 -9.53
N GLY A 9 -15.60 3.37 -10.13
CA GLY A 9 -16.47 2.44 -9.42
C GLY A 9 -17.26 3.16 -8.33
N LYS A 10 -17.14 2.71 -7.09
CA LYS A 10 -17.77 3.34 -5.91
C LYS A 10 -16.86 4.34 -5.20
N ASN A 11 -15.60 4.40 -5.57
CA ASN A 11 -14.59 5.22 -4.91
C ASN A 11 -14.55 6.64 -5.48
N LYS A 12 -14.51 7.64 -4.58
CA LYS A 12 -14.38 9.06 -4.93
C LYS A 12 -12.95 9.52 -4.68
N TYR A 13 -12.38 10.21 -5.66
CA TYR A 13 -11.01 10.72 -5.64
C TYR A 13 -11.01 12.24 -5.82
N ILE A 14 -9.98 12.90 -5.30
CA ILE A 14 -9.81 14.35 -5.41
C ILE A 14 -8.93 14.66 -6.62
N LYS A 15 -9.35 15.63 -7.44
CA LYS A 15 -8.54 16.20 -8.52
C LYS A 15 -7.69 17.34 -7.94
N ASP A 16 -6.54 16.99 -7.45
CA ASP A 16 -5.54 17.91 -6.94
C ASP A 16 -4.27 17.89 -7.82
N ARG A 17 -3.21 18.53 -7.36
CA ARG A 17 -1.91 18.53 -8.03
C ARG A 17 -1.32 17.10 -8.14
N GLY A 18 -1.59 16.23 -7.17
CA GLY A 18 -1.19 14.83 -7.23
C GLY A 18 -1.97 14.03 -8.28
N TYR A 19 -3.23 14.37 -8.53
CA TYR A 19 -3.97 13.78 -9.66
C TYR A 19 -3.35 14.16 -11.01
N ALA A 20 -2.81 15.38 -11.14
CA ALA A 20 -2.08 15.76 -12.35
C ALA A 20 -0.82 14.88 -12.57
N PHE A 21 -0.12 14.54 -11.48
CA PHE A 21 0.99 13.57 -11.50
C PHE A 21 0.50 12.18 -11.94
N GLU A 22 -0.58 11.66 -11.35
CA GLU A 22 -1.16 10.37 -11.74
C GLU A 22 -1.54 10.34 -13.22
N LYS A 23 -2.15 11.42 -13.72
CA LYS A 23 -2.53 11.55 -15.13
C LYS A 23 -1.32 11.50 -16.04
N LYS A 24 -0.26 12.24 -15.70
CA LYS A 24 0.97 12.26 -16.49
C LYS A 24 1.68 10.92 -16.50
N LEU A 25 1.71 10.23 -15.36
CA LEU A 25 2.25 8.88 -15.24
C LEU A 25 1.46 7.90 -16.12
N SER A 26 0.13 7.98 -16.09
CA SER A 26 -0.75 7.17 -16.94
C SER A 26 -0.50 7.40 -18.43
N GLU A 27 -0.41 8.67 -18.86
CA GLU A 27 -0.11 9.03 -20.24
C GLU A 27 1.25 8.49 -20.69
N ASN A 28 2.30 8.67 -19.88
CA ASN A 28 3.66 8.22 -20.20
C ASN A 28 3.79 6.69 -20.28
N THR A 29 2.88 5.97 -19.66
CA THR A 29 2.82 4.49 -19.69
C THR A 29 1.73 3.96 -20.64
N ASN A 30 1.26 4.76 -21.59
CA ASN A 30 0.18 4.39 -22.50
C ASN A 30 -1.05 3.81 -21.76
N HIS A 31 -1.36 4.38 -20.58
CA HIS A 31 -2.50 4.02 -19.74
C HIS A 31 -2.48 2.60 -19.13
N ILE A 32 -1.37 1.85 -19.25
CA ILE A 32 -1.27 0.49 -18.70
C ILE A 32 -1.43 0.44 -17.18
N LEU A 33 -1.11 1.55 -16.48
CA LEU A 33 -1.28 1.67 -15.03
C LEU A 33 -2.68 2.13 -14.59
N ASN A 34 -3.60 2.36 -15.54
CA ASN A 34 -4.95 2.80 -15.22
C ASN A 34 -5.88 1.62 -14.88
N VAL A 35 -5.49 0.84 -13.91
CA VAL A 35 -6.12 -0.39 -13.43
C VAL A 35 -6.38 -0.30 -11.92
N GLN A 36 -7.10 -1.27 -11.38
CA GLN A 36 -7.36 -1.43 -9.94
C GLN A 36 -6.49 -2.55 -9.37
N LEU A 37 -6.22 -2.52 -8.07
CA LEU A 37 -5.39 -3.55 -7.41
C LEU A 37 -5.94 -4.96 -7.61
N LYS A 38 -7.27 -5.14 -7.61
CA LYS A 38 -7.91 -6.43 -7.85
C LYS A 38 -7.50 -7.08 -9.16
N ASP A 39 -7.12 -6.27 -10.16
CA ASP A 39 -6.78 -6.75 -11.51
C ASP A 39 -5.45 -7.53 -11.52
N PHE A 40 -4.60 -7.34 -10.51
CA PHE A 40 -3.33 -8.07 -10.33
C PHE A 40 -3.46 -9.35 -9.51
N LYS A 41 -4.51 -9.50 -8.72
CA LYS A 41 -4.63 -10.57 -7.72
C LYS A 41 -4.43 -11.97 -8.31
N SER A 42 -4.98 -12.22 -9.49
CA SER A 42 -4.85 -13.52 -10.17
C SER A 42 -3.43 -13.76 -10.69
N ASP A 43 -2.80 -12.74 -11.25
CA ASP A 43 -1.48 -12.87 -11.86
C ASP A 43 -0.38 -12.96 -10.78
N GLU A 44 -0.53 -12.25 -9.67
CA GLU A 44 0.32 -12.43 -8.49
C GLU A 44 0.19 -13.84 -7.88
N ALA A 45 -1.04 -14.34 -7.74
CA ALA A 45 -1.28 -15.68 -7.21
C ALA A 45 -0.68 -16.80 -8.11
N GLN A 46 -0.53 -16.53 -9.40
CA GLN A 46 0.09 -17.43 -10.38
C GLN A 46 1.58 -17.14 -10.61
N ALA A 47 2.17 -16.25 -9.81
CA ALA A 47 3.57 -15.80 -9.95
C ALA A 47 3.93 -15.27 -11.37
N LYS A 48 2.94 -14.74 -12.11
CA LYS A 48 3.16 -14.10 -13.40
C LYS A 48 3.71 -12.69 -13.25
N VAL A 49 3.38 -12.04 -12.14
CA VAL A 49 3.90 -10.73 -11.75
C VAL A 49 4.38 -10.80 -10.30
N PRO A 50 5.36 -9.98 -9.90
CA PRO A 50 5.80 -9.90 -8.51
C PRO A 50 4.68 -9.46 -7.57
N LEU A 51 4.74 -9.91 -6.31
CA LEU A 51 3.88 -9.39 -5.26
C LEU A 51 4.18 -7.91 -5.02
N LEU A 52 3.14 -7.08 -5.10
CA LEU A 52 3.24 -5.65 -4.87
C LEU A 52 2.94 -5.33 -3.41
N LEU A 53 3.90 -4.67 -2.76
CA LEU A 53 3.77 -4.11 -1.41
C LEU A 53 3.92 -2.59 -1.49
N PHE A 54 2.85 -1.87 -1.19
CA PHE A 54 2.87 -0.42 -1.10
C PHE A 54 2.90 -0.02 0.38
N ASN A 55 3.85 0.84 0.72
CA ASN A 55 4.00 1.36 2.07
C ASN A 55 3.63 2.83 2.11
N ALA A 56 2.98 3.25 3.20
CA ALA A 56 2.67 4.63 3.48
C ALA A 56 2.74 4.89 4.99
N VAL A 57 2.70 6.15 5.37
CA VAL A 57 2.56 6.56 6.76
C VAL A 57 1.20 7.21 6.94
N VAL A 58 0.42 6.76 7.91
CA VAL A 58 -0.83 7.38 8.32
C VAL A 58 -0.50 8.66 9.07
N LYS A 59 -0.98 9.80 8.56
CA LYS A 59 -0.63 11.11 9.11
C LYS A 59 -1.11 11.30 10.56
N GLY A 60 -2.24 10.68 10.92
CA GLY A 60 -2.88 10.91 12.23
C GLY A 60 -2.09 10.37 13.42
N ASP A 61 -1.49 9.19 13.28
CA ASP A 61 -0.80 8.48 14.39
C ASP A 61 0.63 8.03 14.03
N GLY A 62 1.08 8.32 12.82
CA GLY A 62 2.42 7.96 12.35
C GLY A 62 2.62 6.46 12.12
N LYS A 63 1.57 5.65 12.17
CA LYS A 63 1.67 4.22 11.90
C LYS A 63 1.97 3.97 10.42
N LYS A 64 2.76 2.93 10.18
CA LYS A 64 2.95 2.41 8.84
C LYS A 64 1.63 1.80 8.33
N MET A 65 1.32 2.00 7.08
CA MET A 65 0.23 1.31 6.40
C MET A 65 0.79 0.49 5.24
N VAL A 66 0.47 -0.79 5.25
CA VAL A 66 0.83 -1.71 4.17
C VAL A 66 -0.42 -1.97 3.32
N LEU A 67 -0.26 -1.84 2.02
CA LEU A 67 -1.30 -2.12 1.04
C LEU A 67 -0.77 -3.17 0.05
N SER A 68 -1.48 -4.27 -0.07
CA SER A 68 -1.19 -5.35 -1.02
C SER A 68 -2.49 -5.99 -1.49
N THR A 69 -2.43 -6.76 -2.56
CA THR A 69 -3.53 -7.63 -3.01
C THR A 69 -3.68 -8.87 -2.14
N GLN A 70 -2.63 -9.21 -1.37
CA GLN A 70 -2.59 -10.34 -0.46
C GLN A 70 -2.76 -9.89 0.99
N PRO A 71 -3.26 -10.74 1.91
CA PRO A 71 -3.33 -10.43 3.33
C PRO A 71 -1.93 -10.21 3.92
N MET A 72 -1.71 -9.06 4.56
CA MET A 72 -0.42 -8.67 5.14
C MET A 72 -0.47 -8.47 6.67
N SER A 73 -1.52 -8.96 7.32
CA SER A 73 -1.72 -8.77 8.75
C SER A 73 -0.58 -9.35 9.62
N PHE A 74 0.16 -10.34 9.11
CA PHE A 74 1.34 -10.90 9.77
C PHE A 74 2.51 -9.90 9.84
N MET A 75 2.51 -8.84 9.04
CA MET A 75 3.56 -7.81 9.02
C MET A 75 3.28 -6.63 9.97
N MET A 76 2.18 -6.64 10.70
CA MET A 76 1.76 -5.49 11.52
C MET A 76 2.59 -5.28 12.78
N LYS A 77 3.38 -6.29 13.16
CA LYS A 77 4.41 -6.24 14.21
C LYS A 77 5.69 -6.88 13.71
N PRO A 78 6.87 -6.55 14.29
CA PRO A 78 8.08 -7.35 14.10
C PRO A 78 7.82 -8.81 14.47
N PHE A 79 8.42 -9.75 13.75
CA PHE A 79 8.20 -11.20 13.95
C PHE A 79 8.43 -11.63 15.42
N ALA A 80 9.52 -11.19 16.02
CA ALA A 80 9.85 -11.49 17.41
C ALA A 80 8.80 -11.01 18.44
N LEU A 81 7.95 -10.04 18.07
CA LEU A 81 6.96 -9.43 18.95
C LEU A 81 5.52 -9.85 18.62
N GLN A 82 5.31 -10.72 17.64
CA GLN A 82 3.96 -11.09 17.18
C GLN A 82 3.13 -11.76 18.27
N GLN A 83 3.76 -12.57 19.12
CA GLN A 83 3.10 -13.29 20.21
C GLN A 83 2.86 -12.42 21.45
N ASP A 84 3.51 -11.26 21.55
CA ASP A 84 3.32 -10.36 22.68
C ASP A 84 2.06 -9.50 22.48
N THR A 85 1.00 -9.87 23.20
CA THR A 85 -0.28 -9.16 23.15
C THR A 85 -0.28 -7.81 23.86
N SER A 86 0.73 -7.53 24.68
CA SER A 86 0.89 -6.24 25.37
C SER A 86 1.36 -5.13 24.43
N ILE A 87 2.02 -5.51 23.32
CA ILE A 87 2.55 -4.58 22.33
C ILE A 87 1.51 -4.35 21.22
N SER A 88 1.08 -3.12 21.08
CA SER A 88 0.19 -2.71 19.98
C SER A 88 0.91 -2.76 18.64
N PRO A 89 0.20 -3.13 17.55
CA PRO A 89 0.76 -3.04 16.20
C PRO A 89 1.24 -1.63 15.86
N ASP A 90 2.43 -1.53 15.24
CA ASP A 90 3.01 -0.29 14.76
C ASP A 90 2.75 -0.05 13.26
N ALA A 91 2.08 -1.01 12.63
CA ALA A 91 1.61 -0.95 11.26
C ALA A 91 0.14 -1.39 11.16
N VAL A 92 -0.50 -1.06 10.05
CA VAL A 92 -1.87 -1.49 9.72
C VAL A 92 -1.92 -2.08 8.31
N ASP A 93 -2.70 -3.14 8.15
CA ASP A 93 -3.02 -3.74 6.86
C ASP A 93 -4.27 -3.04 6.30
N PHE A 94 -4.10 -2.31 5.19
CA PHE A 94 -5.20 -1.57 4.56
C PHE A 94 -6.35 -2.50 4.16
N ALA A 95 -6.04 -3.66 3.59
CA ALA A 95 -7.05 -4.60 3.14
C ALA A 95 -7.88 -5.16 4.31
N ALA A 96 -7.22 -5.46 5.44
CA ALA A 96 -7.88 -5.94 6.63
C ALA A 96 -8.73 -4.82 7.30
N LEU A 97 -8.19 -3.61 7.38
CA LEU A 97 -8.87 -2.46 8.00
C LEU A 97 -10.16 -2.09 7.24
N PHE A 98 -10.14 -2.16 5.92
CA PHE A 98 -11.27 -1.79 5.06
C PHE A 98 -11.94 -2.97 4.36
N LYS A 99 -11.87 -4.18 4.92
CA LYS A 99 -12.38 -5.41 4.31
C LYS A 99 -13.81 -5.32 3.78
N ASN A 100 -14.67 -4.55 4.44
CA ASN A 100 -16.08 -4.37 4.07
C ASN A 100 -16.29 -3.26 3.01
N GLN A 101 -15.25 -2.55 2.59
CA GLN A 101 -15.31 -1.42 1.67
C GLN A 101 -14.66 -1.70 0.31
N GLN A 102 -14.46 -2.98 -0.02
CA GLN A 102 -13.84 -3.41 -1.28
C GLN A 102 -12.46 -2.74 -1.52
N PRO A 103 -11.49 -2.90 -0.60
CA PRO A 103 -10.21 -2.19 -0.64
C PRO A 103 -9.43 -2.42 -1.94
N MET A 104 -9.62 -3.58 -2.58
CA MET A 104 -8.95 -3.91 -3.85
C MET A 104 -9.50 -3.13 -5.06
N ASN A 105 -10.58 -2.38 -4.91
CA ASN A 105 -11.04 -1.44 -5.95
C ASN A 105 -10.24 -0.12 -5.94
N LEU A 106 -9.22 0.02 -5.09
CA LEU A 106 -8.30 1.16 -5.14
C LEU A 106 -7.54 1.17 -6.46
N ARG A 107 -7.39 2.37 -7.06
CA ARG A 107 -6.61 2.55 -8.29
C ARG A 107 -5.13 2.31 -8.02
N LEU A 108 -4.46 1.59 -8.94
CA LEU A 108 -3.00 1.41 -8.88
C LEU A 108 -2.25 2.75 -8.88
N LEU A 109 -2.68 3.71 -9.68
CA LEU A 109 -2.08 5.05 -9.72
C LEU A 109 -2.14 5.76 -8.37
N SER A 110 -3.22 5.59 -7.59
CA SER A 110 -3.32 6.16 -6.25
C SER A 110 -2.39 5.45 -5.25
N ALA A 111 -2.23 4.13 -5.37
CA ALA A 111 -1.27 3.38 -4.56
C ALA A 111 0.18 3.76 -4.89
N LEU A 112 0.53 3.91 -6.17
CA LEU A 112 1.84 4.41 -6.61
C LEU A 112 2.12 5.83 -6.10
N ARG A 113 1.13 6.73 -6.24
CA ARG A 113 1.24 8.10 -5.73
C ARG A 113 1.48 8.11 -4.21
N MET A 114 0.82 7.24 -3.48
CA MET A 114 0.98 7.12 -2.03
C MET A 114 2.45 6.93 -1.62
N ASN A 115 3.21 6.14 -2.38
CA ASN A 115 4.65 5.92 -2.15
C ASN A 115 5.55 7.08 -2.64
N ALA A 116 5.01 8.04 -3.37
CA ALA A 116 5.76 9.17 -3.95
C ALA A 116 5.32 10.53 -3.40
N THR A 117 4.50 10.56 -2.35
CA THR A 117 3.94 11.78 -1.78
C THR A 117 4.86 12.36 -0.72
N PHE A 118 5.94 13.00 -1.16
CA PHE A 118 6.85 13.70 -0.25
C PHE A 118 6.25 15.04 0.19
N PRO A 119 6.29 15.37 1.49
CA PRO A 119 5.76 16.63 2.01
C PRO A 119 6.27 17.85 1.22
N TYR A 120 5.41 18.83 0.99
CA TYR A 120 5.63 20.05 0.21
C TYR A 120 5.77 19.85 -1.31
N VAL A 121 6.13 18.67 -1.80
CA VAL A 121 6.26 18.38 -3.25
C VAL A 121 4.93 17.96 -3.85
N LEU A 122 4.30 16.94 -3.27
CA LEU A 122 2.96 16.47 -3.68
C LEU A 122 1.99 16.51 -2.48
N PRO A 123 0.73 16.82 -2.72
CA PRO A 123 -0.29 16.75 -1.66
C PRO A 123 -0.48 15.30 -1.21
N ASN A 124 -0.76 15.11 0.08
CA ASN A 124 -1.08 13.82 0.66
C ASN A 124 -2.14 13.07 -0.15
N VAL A 125 -2.14 11.77 -0.04
CA VAL A 125 -3.18 10.93 -0.66
C VAL A 125 -4.29 10.69 0.36
N TRP A 126 -5.49 11.08 -0.01
CA TRP A 126 -6.69 10.76 0.76
C TRP A 126 -7.29 9.49 0.16
N LEU A 127 -7.14 8.40 0.89
CA LEU A 127 -7.66 7.13 0.44
C LEU A 127 -9.20 7.14 0.48
N PRO A 128 -9.86 6.58 -0.54
CA PRO A 128 -11.31 6.59 -0.66
C PRO A 128 -11.95 5.54 0.27
N ALA A 129 -11.75 5.71 1.57
CA ALA A 129 -12.24 4.85 2.63
C ALA A 129 -13.13 5.63 3.59
N SER A 130 -13.87 4.94 4.45
CA SER A 130 -14.66 5.55 5.51
C SER A 130 -14.27 4.93 6.86
N PRO A 131 -13.64 5.68 7.78
CA PRO A 131 -13.24 7.09 7.62
C PRO A 131 -12.19 7.30 6.53
N VAL A 132 -12.12 8.51 5.98
CA VAL A 132 -11.07 8.90 5.05
C VAL A 132 -9.73 8.89 5.78
N ILE A 133 -8.75 8.19 5.23
CA ILE A 133 -7.38 8.15 5.76
C ILE A 133 -6.48 9.06 4.90
N ASP A 134 -5.78 9.96 5.58
CA ASP A 134 -4.75 10.81 5.02
C ASP A 134 -3.40 10.12 5.18
N VAL A 135 -2.73 9.84 4.07
CA VAL A 135 -1.43 9.15 4.04
C VAL A 135 -0.40 9.94 3.28
N MET A 136 0.85 9.72 3.66
CA MET A 136 2.02 10.30 3.04
C MET A 136 3.08 9.24 2.77
N ASP A 137 4.14 9.63 2.10
CA ASP A 137 5.26 8.79 1.71
C ASP A 137 5.83 7.97 2.89
N ALA A 138 6.14 6.71 2.62
CA ALA A 138 6.77 5.82 3.59
C ALA A 138 8.21 6.23 3.94
N GLY A 139 8.85 7.08 3.14
CA GLY A 139 10.22 7.54 3.36
C GLY A 139 10.48 8.18 4.72
N LEU A 140 9.42 8.58 5.42
CA LEU A 140 9.51 9.06 6.80
C LEU A 140 9.78 7.93 7.83
N ARG A 141 9.51 6.66 7.49
CA ARG A 141 9.70 5.51 8.38
C ARG A 141 10.48 4.36 7.76
N ASP A 142 10.31 4.10 6.48
CA ASP A 142 10.92 2.97 5.79
C ASP A 142 11.25 3.37 4.35
N ASN A 143 12.23 4.25 4.20
CA ASN A 143 12.55 4.93 2.94
C ASN A 143 12.87 3.95 1.78
N PHE A 144 13.52 2.83 2.10
CA PHE A 144 13.91 1.82 1.10
C PHE A 144 13.08 0.53 1.17
N GLY A 145 12.04 0.49 2.00
CA GLY A 145 11.25 -0.72 2.22
C GLY A 145 12.01 -1.83 2.95
N GLN A 146 13.12 -1.50 3.61
CA GLN A 146 13.97 -2.48 4.28
C GLN A 146 13.25 -3.14 5.45
N GLU A 147 12.55 -2.36 6.27
CA GLU A 147 11.80 -2.91 7.40
C GLU A 147 10.67 -3.83 6.93
N ALA A 148 9.93 -3.42 5.89
CA ALA A 148 8.89 -4.25 5.30
C ALA A 148 9.48 -5.55 4.73
N THR A 149 10.62 -5.47 4.03
CA THR A 149 11.33 -6.62 3.49
C THR A 149 11.78 -7.56 4.60
N LEU A 150 12.42 -7.05 5.66
CA LEU A 150 12.85 -7.86 6.79
C LEU A 150 11.68 -8.56 7.49
N ARG A 151 10.58 -7.86 7.74
CA ARG A 151 9.38 -8.47 8.33
C ARG A 151 8.81 -9.58 7.46
N PHE A 152 8.83 -9.41 6.15
CA PHE A 152 8.40 -10.44 5.21
C PHE A 152 9.32 -11.66 5.28
N LEU A 153 10.63 -11.45 5.16
CA LEU A 153 11.62 -12.52 5.20
C LEU A 153 11.62 -13.28 6.53
N ASP A 154 11.53 -12.57 7.66
CA ASP A 154 11.47 -13.21 8.99
C ASP A 154 10.24 -14.12 9.13
N ASN A 155 9.09 -13.71 8.60
CA ASN A 155 7.87 -14.52 8.65
C ASN A 155 7.96 -15.77 7.75
N PHE A 156 8.70 -15.71 6.66
CA PHE A 156 8.85 -16.81 5.71
C PHE A 156 10.21 -17.52 5.79
N LYS A 157 11.03 -17.21 6.79
CA LYS A 157 12.40 -17.72 6.91
C LYS A 157 12.48 -19.23 6.77
N GLU A 158 11.72 -19.98 7.56
CA GLU A 158 11.73 -21.45 7.52
C GLU A 158 11.27 -21.97 6.17
N TRP A 159 10.23 -21.36 5.58
CA TRP A 159 9.76 -21.75 4.26
C TRP A 159 10.81 -21.50 3.19
N ILE A 160 11.50 -20.35 3.24
CA ILE A 160 12.58 -19.98 2.31
C ILE A 160 13.72 -20.99 2.43
N GLU A 161 14.19 -21.28 3.65
CA GLU A 161 15.27 -22.25 3.90
C GLU A 161 14.94 -23.63 3.33
N LEU A 162 13.70 -24.11 3.52
CA LEU A 162 13.25 -25.40 3.04
C LEU A 162 13.10 -25.49 1.51
N ASN A 163 12.67 -24.42 0.86
CA ASN A 163 12.28 -24.43 -0.56
C ASN A 163 13.34 -23.84 -1.50
N THR A 164 14.26 -23.01 -1.00
CA THR A 164 15.26 -22.32 -1.83
C THR A 164 16.69 -22.74 -1.51
N ARG A 165 16.91 -23.69 -0.59
CA ARG A 165 18.22 -24.06 -0.04
C ARG A 165 18.98 -22.88 0.56
N GLY A 166 18.26 -21.91 1.09
CA GLY A 166 18.83 -20.68 1.67
C GLY A 166 19.36 -19.67 0.65
N VAL A 167 19.09 -19.85 -0.64
CA VAL A 167 19.45 -18.89 -1.69
C VAL A 167 18.24 -17.97 -1.96
N LEU A 168 18.43 -16.67 -1.75
CA LEU A 168 17.49 -15.60 -2.11
C LEU A 168 18.02 -14.82 -3.31
#